data_1523661c8a9da87293b2ad9c52ef1771
#
_entry.id   1523661c8a9da87293b2ad9c52ef1771
#
_cell.length_a   1.000
_cell.length_b   1.000
_cell.length_c   1.000
_cell.angle_alpha   90.00
_cell.angle_beta   90.00
_cell.angle_gamma   90.00
#
_symmetry.space_group_name_H-M   'P 1'
#
loop_
_entity.id
_entity.type
_entity.pdbx_description
1 polymer ?
#
loop_
_entity_poly.entity_id
_entity_poly.type
_entity_poly.pdbx_seq_one_letter_code
_entity_poly.pdbx_strand_id
1 'polypeptide(L)'
;MGVFLLVQTPQTLFAQGIPRRWEAKQYKPPRGIGAPMRTEGGGTRSGGSANSRCPIVGKPLTALVPGDRFGVTVAPYPTFFVYMPAVSPQASPLLVEFELQDNSGDSVYKSIFKTSGKPGILTLTLPTQAGLPPLRVGEDYNWSFTIICQPDERSRDITVEGWVRRVEPNATLNNKLKQASPQQQVQLYAEAEIWQDALATLVQLRRNYPNDAAIAANWERLLSAAGLNNIAQESVVVIPATGGDRFVSSQP
;
A
#
# COMPACT_ATOMS: atom_id res chain seq x y z
N MET A 1 -12.40 -11.00 -55.28
CA MET A 1 -12.11 -11.75 -54.04
C MET A 1 -11.49 -10.78 -53.05
N GLY A 2 -12.30 -10.25 -52.13
CA GLY A 2 -11.82 -9.32 -51.08
C GLY A 2 -11.51 -10.12 -49.83
N VAL A 3 -10.26 -10.07 -49.40
CA VAL A 3 -9.84 -10.65 -48.09
C VAL A 3 -10.21 -9.66 -47.01
N PHE A 4 -11.25 -9.95 -46.23
CA PHE A 4 -11.55 -9.24 -44.98
C PHE A 4 -10.55 -9.69 -43.93
N LEU A 5 -9.57 -8.84 -43.61
CA LEU A 5 -8.75 -8.98 -42.44
C LEU A 5 -9.62 -8.63 -41.21
N LEU A 6 -10.04 -9.64 -40.47
CA LEU A 6 -10.60 -9.49 -39.14
C LEU A 6 -9.51 -8.96 -38.22
N VAL A 7 -9.56 -7.67 -37.93
CA VAL A 7 -8.80 -7.06 -36.84
C VAL A 7 -9.42 -7.58 -35.54
N GLN A 8 -8.82 -8.61 -34.98
CA GLN A 8 -9.14 -9.05 -33.62
C GLN A 8 -8.69 -7.93 -32.64
N THR A 9 -9.65 -7.16 -32.15
CA THR A 9 -9.42 -6.29 -30.99
C THR A 9 -8.92 -7.17 -29.84
N PRO A 10 -7.83 -6.78 -29.15
CA PRO A 10 -7.39 -7.51 -27.96
C PRO A 10 -8.49 -7.43 -26.91
N GLN A 11 -9.20 -8.53 -26.74
CA GLN A 11 -10.27 -8.62 -25.77
C GLN A 11 -9.64 -8.52 -24.36
N THR A 12 -10.25 -7.72 -23.56
CA THR A 12 -10.16 -7.45 -22.14
C THR A 12 -10.14 -8.70 -21.23
N LEU A 13 -9.25 -9.66 -21.50
CA LEU A 13 -9.07 -10.88 -20.69
C LEU A 13 -8.60 -10.61 -19.26
N PHE A 14 -8.04 -9.43 -19.00
CA PHE A 14 -7.42 -9.11 -17.70
C PHE A 14 -8.41 -8.65 -16.61
N ALA A 15 -9.63 -8.27 -17.00
CA ALA A 15 -10.59 -7.72 -16.06
C ALA A 15 -11.43 -8.78 -15.31
N GLN A 16 -11.34 -10.04 -15.68
CA GLN A 16 -12.23 -11.09 -15.15
C GLN A 16 -11.79 -11.65 -13.79
N GLY A 17 -10.51 -11.54 -13.42
CA GLY A 17 -9.98 -12.10 -12.18
C GLY A 17 -9.99 -11.14 -10.99
N ILE A 18 -10.21 -9.84 -11.20
CA ILE A 18 -10.30 -8.90 -10.07
C ILE A 18 -11.72 -8.92 -9.52
N PRO A 19 -11.93 -9.25 -8.23
CA PRO A 19 -13.27 -9.31 -7.63
C PRO A 19 -13.94 -7.94 -7.65
N ARG A 20 -15.29 -7.91 -7.71
CA ARG A 20 -16.07 -6.65 -7.65
C ARG A 20 -15.96 -5.97 -6.29
N ARG A 21 -15.78 -6.75 -5.25
CA ARG A 21 -15.53 -6.32 -3.88
C ARG A 21 -14.41 -7.18 -3.31
N TRP A 22 -13.43 -6.53 -2.70
CA TRP A 22 -12.38 -7.23 -1.99
C TRP A 22 -12.93 -7.67 -0.63
N GLU A 23 -13.11 -8.95 -0.46
CA GLU A 23 -13.47 -9.54 0.82
C GLU A 23 -12.38 -10.55 1.15
N ALA A 24 -11.65 -10.33 2.22
CA ALA A 24 -10.64 -11.29 2.70
C ALA A 24 -11.38 -12.51 3.32
N LYS A 25 -11.86 -13.39 2.45
CA LYS A 25 -12.67 -14.56 2.85
C LYS A 25 -11.94 -15.52 3.78
N GLN A 26 -10.62 -15.49 3.79
CA GLN A 26 -9.79 -16.44 4.54
C GLN A 26 -9.19 -15.85 5.81
N TYR A 27 -9.31 -14.54 6.03
CA TYR A 27 -8.74 -13.91 7.19
C TYR A 27 -9.78 -13.63 8.27
N LYS A 28 -9.56 -14.23 9.44
CA LYS A 28 -10.20 -13.82 10.69
C LYS A 28 -9.11 -13.22 11.57
N PRO A 29 -9.20 -11.92 11.93
CA PRO A 29 -8.22 -11.33 12.84
C PRO A 29 -8.15 -12.17 14.11
N PRO A 30 -6.94 -12.40 14.67
CA PRO A 30 -6.80 -13.08 15.93
C PRO A 30 -7.66 -12.40 17.01
N ARG A 31 -8.31 -13.19 17.86
CA ARG A 31 -9.08 -12.63 18.97
C ARG A 31 -8.14 -11.85 19.88
N GLY A 32 -8.41 -10.57 20.07
CA GLY A 32 -7.62 -9.69 20.94
C GLY A 32 -6.73 -8.69 20.22
N ILE A 33 -6.50 -8.84 18.93
CA ILE A 33 -5.86 -7.78 18.13
C ILE A 33 -6.98 -6.87 17.64
N GLY A 34 -7.04 -5.65 18.18
CA GLY A 34 -7.97 -4.64 17.72
C GLY A 34 -7.78 -4.39 16.21
N ALA A 35 -8.86 -4.34 15.42
CA ALA A 35 -8.75 -3.88 14.05
C ALA A 35 -8.07 -2.51 14.05
N PRO A 36 -7.15 -2.22 13.08
CA PRO A 36 -6.52 -0.91 13.01
C PRO A 36 -7.61 0.16 12.97
N MET A 37 -7.50 1.15 13.86
CA MET A 37 -8.58 2.11 14.09
C MET A 37 -8.70 3.15 12.97
N ARG A 38 -7.69 3.31 12.09
CA ARG A 38 -7.64 4.41 11.12
C ARG A 38 -7.05 4.00 9.78
N THR A 39 -7.88 3.93 8.76
CA THR A 39 -7.45 3.87 7.34
C THR A 39 -7.36 5.24 6.71
N GLU A 40 -8.09 6.22 7.25
CA GLU A 40 -7.99 7.61 6.86
C GLU A 40 -7.51 8.43 8.04
N GLY A 41 -6.45 9.22 7.84
CA GLY A 41 -5.95 10.15 8.82
C GLY A 41 -6.97 11.26 9.04
N GLY A 42 -7.77 11.13 10.09
CA GLY A 42 -8.71 12.18 10.51
C GLY A 42 -7.92 13.37 11.02
N GLY A 43 -7.96 14.48 10.29
CA GLY A 43 -7.62 15.77 10.89
C GLY A 43 -8.56 16.01 12.08
N THR A 44 -7.99 16.12 13.29
CA THR A 44 -8.78 16.46 14.46
C THR A 44 -9.54 17.76 14.22
N ARG A 45 -10.86 17.69 14.22
CA ARG A 45 -11.76 18.85 14.24
C ARG A 45 -11.73 19.51 15.64
N SER A 46 -10.54 19.78 16.15
CA SER A 46 -10.41 20.64 17.32
C SER A 46 -10.34 22.07 16.84
N GLY A 47 -11.23 22.92 17.33
CA GLY A 47 -11.32 24.36 17.04
C GLY A 47 -10.13 25.18 17.53
N GLY A 48 -8.90 24.68 17.32
CA GLY A 48 -7.66 25.37 17.61
C GLY A 48 -7.30 26.38 16.52
N SER A 49 -6.54 27.39 16.90
CA SER A 49 -5.98 28.44 16.05
C SER A 49 -5.40 27.88 14.75
N ALA A 50 -5.50 28.63 13.64
CA ALA A 50 -5.01 28.26 12.33
C ALA A 50 -3.53 27.81 12.30
N ASN A 51 -2.73 28.20 13.31
CA ASN A 51 -1.31 27.84 13.47
C ASN A 51 -1.10 26.45 14.09
N SER A 52 -2.15 25.73 14.46
CA SER A 52 -2.04 24.47 15.22
C SER A 52 -2.42 23.22 14.42
N ARG A 53 -2.64 23.32 13.12
CA ARG A 53 -3.04 22.18 12.26
C ARG A 53 -1.85 21.64 11.48
N CYS A 54 -1.86 20.32 11.26
CA CYS A 54 -0.94 19.72 10.29
C CYS A 54 -1.13 20.40 8.92
N PRO A 55 -0.07 20.84 8.26
CA PRO A 55 -0.15 21.65 7.05
C PRO A 55 -0.41 20.81 5.79
N ILE A 56 -1.39 19.92 5.85
CA ILE A 56 -1.85 19.11 4.72
C ILE A 56 -3.10 19.71 4.11
N VAL A 57 -3.27 19.55 2.79
CA VAL A 57 -4.42 20.04 2.04
C VAL A 57 -4.94 18.97 1.08
N GLY A 58 -6.21 19.06 0.74
CA GLY A 58 -6.87 18.13 -0.20
C GLY A 58 -7.43 16.89 0.47
N LYS A 59 -7.22 15.73 -0.16
CA LYS A 59 -7.69 14.42 0.35
C LYS A 59 -6.91 14.02 1.60
N PRO A 60 -7.52 13.25 2.52
CA PRO A 60 -6.81 12.79 3.73
C PRO A 60 -5.67 11.82 3.41
N LEU A 61 -4.70 11.71 4.33
CA LEU A 61 -3.76 10.60 4.36
C LEU A 61 -4.55 9.28 4.37
N THR A 62 -4.28 8.36 3.44
CA THR A 62 -5.08 7.15 3.27
C THR A 62 -4.19 5.94 3.06
N ALA A 63 -4.36 4.90 3.88
CA ALA A 63 -3.73 3.60 3.68
C ALA A 63 -4.40 2.87 2.51
N LEU A 64 -3.62 2.38 1.56
CA LEU A 64 -4.15 1.58 0.45
C LEU A 64 -4.24 0.11 0.87
N VAL A 65 -5.24 -0.18 1.66
CA VAL A 65 -5.58 -1.52 2.16
C VAL A 65 -7.05 -1.82 1.88
N PRO A 66 -7.46 -3.09 1.79
CA PRO A 66 -8.87 -3.46 1.71
C PRO A 66 -9.68 -2.91 2.88
N GLY A 67 -11.00 -2.84 2.73
CA GLY A 67 -11.90 -2.24 3.72
C GLY A 67 -11.89 -2.89 5.11
N ASP A 68 -11.42 -4.13 5.21
CA ASP A 68 -11.16 -4.84 6.48
C ASP A 68 -9.80 -4.48 7.11
N ARG A 69 -9.02 -3.62 6.44
CA ARG A 69 -7.69 -3.12 6.85
C ARG A 69 -6.61 -4.19 6.92
N PHE A 70 -6.85 -5.32 6.28
CA PHE A 70 -5.94 -6.43 6.29
C PHE A 70 -5.44 -6.75 4.89
N GLY A 71 -4.13 -6.82 4.75
CA GLY A 71 -3.45 -7.21 3.53
C GLY A 71 -2.77 -8.56 3.67
N VAL A 72 -2.70 -9.30 2.57
CA VAL A 72 -1.97 -10.56 2.47
C VAL A 72 -0.85 -10.39 1.46
N THR A 73 0.31 -10.97 1.75
CA THR A 73 1.48 -10.97 0.86
C THR A 73 2.14 -12.35 0.81
N VAL A 74 2.75 -12.67 -0.31
CA VAL A 74 3.70 -13.80 -0.43
C VAL A 74 5.15 -13.33 -0.36
N ALA A 75 5.38 -12.03 -0.51
CA ALA A 75 6.71 -11.45 -0.51
C ALA A 75 7.35 -11.49 0.89
N PRO A 76 8.62 -11.90 1.00
CA PRO A 76 9.36 -11.84 2.27
C PRO A 76 9.62 -10.40 2.73
N TYR A 77 9.65 -9.46 1.79
CA TYR A 77 9.84 -8.01 1.99
C TYR A 77 8.77 -7.27 1.19
N PRO A 78 7.53 -7.15 1.73
CA PRO A 78 6.42 -6.57 1.01
C PRO A 78 6.56 -5.07 0.79
N THR A 79 5.78 -4.57 -0.17
CA THR A 79 5.60 -3.15 -0.43
C THR A 79 4.31 -2.66 0.22
N PHE A 80 4.38 -1.54 0.92
CA PHE A 80 3.24 -0.82 1.49
C PHE A 80 2.90 0.40 0.65
N PHE A 81 1.63 0.79 0.68
CA PHE A 81 1.09 1.85 -0.17
C PHE A 81 0.25 2.80 0.65
N VAL A 82 0.52 4.08 0.51
CA VAL A 82 -0.18 5.14 1.23
C VAL A 82 -0.40 6.32 0.28
N TYR A 83 -1.61 6.84 0.22
CA TYR A 83 -1.83 8.13 -0.42
C TYR A 83 -1.39 9.25 0.52
N MET A 84 -0.42 10.00 0.08
CA MET A 84 0.09 11.20 0.76
C MET A 84 -0.66 12.42 0.25
N PRO A 85 -1.29 13.22 1.11
CA PRO A 85 -1.90 14.50 0.72
C PRO A 85 -0.87 15.54 0.29
N ALA A 86 -1.31 16.60 -0.35
CA ALA A 86 -0.46 17.74 -0.60
C ALA A 86 -0.07 18.41 0.72
N VAL A 87 1.16 18.92 0.79
CA VAL A 87 1.67 19.70 1.92
C VAL A 87 1.68 21.17 1.53
N SER A 88 1.27 22.04 2.44
CA SER A 88 1.36 23.49 2.23
C SER A 88 2.80 23.89 1.88
N PRO A 89 3.01 24.73 0.85
CA PRO A 89 4.35 25.14 0.42
C PRO A 89 5.21 25.76 1.53
N GLN A 90 4.57 26.38 2.52
CA GLN A 90 5.25 27.01 3.66
C GLN A 90 5.78 26.01 4.70
N ALA A 91 5.29 24.77 4.64
CA ALA A 91 5.61 23.72 5.62
C ALA A 91 6.30 22.50 4.98
N SER A 92 6.58 22.54 3.69
CA SER A 92 7.31 21.47 2.99
C SER A 92 8.83 21.63 3.20
N PRO A 93 9.59 20.54 3.33
CA PRO A 93 9.17 19.14 3.43
C PRO A 93 8.79 18.74 4.86
N LEU A 94 7.79 17.86 5.00
CA LEU A 94 7.47 17.23 6.28
C LEU A 94 8.25 15.92 6.46
N LEU A 95 8.48 15.56 7.71
CA LEU A 95 8.94 14.22 8.07
C LEU A 95 7.75 13.26 8.09
N VAL A 96 7.99 12.05 7.63
CA VAL A 96 7.06 10.93 7.75
C VAL A 96 7.78 9.76 8.39
N GLU A 97 7.05 9.01 9.19
CA GLU A 97 7.53 7.83 9.89
C GLU A 97 6.73 6.63 9.40
N PHE A 98 7.43 5.57 9.05
CA PHE A 98 6.86 4.25 8.83
C PHE A 98 7.37 3.32 9.93
N GLU A 99 6.47 2.55 10.52
CA GLU A 99 6.80 1.54 11.51
C GLU A 99 6.07 0.25 11.21
N LEU A 100 6.77 -0.87 11.37
CA LEU A 100 6.23 -2.22 11.28
C LEU A 100 6.48 -2.91 12.62
N GLN A 101 5.43 -3.46 13.22
CA GLN A 101 5.47 -4.16 14.50
C GLN A 101 4.98 -5.59 14.34
N ASP A 102 5.51 -6.50 15.13
CA ASP A 102 5.02 -7.87 15.21
C ASP A 102 3.80 -7.99 16.13
N ASN A 103 3.30 -9.21 16.31
CA ASN A 103 2.15 -9.50 17.19
C ASN A 103 2.37 -9.18 18.66
N SER A 104 3.62 -9.05 19.09
CA SER A 104 3.97 -8.67 20.47
C SER A 104 3.97 -7.15 20.67
N GLY A 105 3.89 -6.40 19.55
CA GLY A 105 4.03 -4.94 19.52
C GLY A 105 5.50 -4.49 19.45
N ASP A 106 6.42 -5.43 19.24
CA ASP A 106 7.83 -5.10 19.09
C ASP A 106 8.09 -4.53 17.70
N SER A 107 8.88 -3.45 17.63
CA SER A 107 9.22 -2.80 16.38
C SER A 107 10.18 -3.67 15.56
N VAL A 108 9.71 -4.16 14.42
CA VAL A 108 10.48 -4.98 13.47
C VAL A 108 11.28 -4.10 12.52
N TYR A 109 10.67 -2.99 12.10
CA TYR A 109 11.30 -2.02 11.19
C TYR A 109 10.71 -0.64 11.42
N LYS A 110 11.59 0.36 11.44
CA LYS A 110 11.20 1.77 11.55
C LYS A 110 12.06 2.64 10.65
N SER A 111 11.43 3.54 9.91
CA SER A 111 12.14 4.48 9.04
C SER A 111 11.49 5.85 9.09
N ILE A 112 12.31 6.90 9.08
CA ILE A 112 11.87 8.30 9.02
C ILE A 112 12.50 8.94 7.80
N PHE A 113 11.69 9.56 6.95
CA PHE A 113 12.13 10.20 5.73
C PHE A 113 11.37 11.51 5.45
N LYS A 114 11.92 12.32 4.55
CA LYS A 114 11.30 13.59 4.15
C LYS A 114 10.35 13.38 2.96
N THR A 115 9.20 14.05 2.99
CA THR A 115 8.29 14.05 1.84
C THR A 115 8.73 15.08 0.80
N SER A 116 8.28 14.87 -0.45
CA SER A 116 8.43 15.88 -1.51
C SER A 116 7.41 17.04 -1.39
N GLY A 117 6.42 16.90 -0.50
CA GLY A 117 5.28 17.82 -0.39
C GLY A 117 4.24 17.67 -1.51
N LYS A 118 4.51 16.87 -2.54
CA LYS A 118 3.57 16.60 -3.64
C LYS A 118 2.58 15.49 -3.24
N PRO A 119 1.29 15.62 -3.60
CA PRO A 119 0.32 14.56 -3.36
C PRO A 119 0.58 13.37 -4.27
N GLY A 120 0.17 12.18 -3.82
CA GLY A 120 0.25 10.97 -4.62
C GLY A 120 0.39 9.70 -3.79
N ILE A 121 0.38 8.57 -4.47
CA ILE A 121 0.52 7.25 -3.84
C ILE A 121 2.00 6.96 -3.64
N LEU A 122 2.42 6.94 -2.39
CA LEU A 122 3.77 6.56 -1.98
C LEU A 122 3.88 5.04 -1.91
N THR A 123 5.03 4.53 -2.34
CA THR A 123 5.38 3.11 -2.22
C THR A 123 6.59 2.94 -1.30
N LEU A 124 6.47 2.10 -0.29
CA LEU A 124 7.53 1.77 0.64
C LEU A 124 7.73 0.26 0.65
N THR A 125 8.88 -0.20 0.17
CA THR A 125 9.26 -1.62 0.19
C THR A 125 10.22 -1.87 1.34
N LEU A 126 10.01 -2.92 2.11
CA LEU A 126 10.95 -3.31 3.16
C LEU A 126 12.33 -3.60 2.55
N PRO A 127 13.41 -3.09 3.14
CA PRO A 127 14.75 -3.26 2.59
C PRO A 127 15.24 -4.70 2.79
N THR A 128 15.87 -5.27 1.75
CA THR A 128 16.45 -6.60 1.80
C THR A 128 17.90 -6.62 2.35
N GLN A 129 18.56 -5.45 2.38
CA GLN A 129 20.00 -5.33 2.64
C GLN A 129 20.36 -4.81 4.02
N ALA A 130 19.37 -4.46 4.82
CA ALA A 130 19.57 -3.73 6.05
C ALA A 130 19.60 -4.60 7.31
N GLY A 131 19.93 -5.88 7.18
CA GLY A 131 19.89 -6.82 8.31
C GLY A 131 18.49 -7.19 8.79
N LEU A 132 17.44 -6.66 8.12
CA LEU A 132 16.07 -7.02 8.42
C LEU A 132 15.78 -8.46 7.99
N PRO A 133 15.34 -9.36 8.90
CA PRO A 133 14.93 -10.69 8.52
C PRO A 133 13.65 -10.64 7.67
N PRO A 134 13.43 -11.62 6.77
CA PRO A 134 12.19 -11.71 6.03
C PRO A 134 11.00 -11.87 7.00
N LEU A 135 9.84 -11.31 6.65
CA LEU A 135 8.61 -11.55 7.41
C LEU A 135 8.37 -13.06 7.52
N ARG A 136 7.95 -13.53 8.69
CA ARG A 136 7.65 -14.96 8.91
C ARG A 136 6.34 -15.35 8.26
N VAL A 137 6.30 -16.54 7.66
CA VAL A 137 5.06 -17.09 7.09
C VAL A 137 4.06 -17.40 8.20
N GLY A 138 2.81 -16.99 8.00
CA GLY A 138 1.72 -17.19 8.96
C GLY A 138 1.63 -16.15 10.07
N GLU A 139 2.61 -15.24 10.17
CA GLU A 139 2.62 -14.18 11.18
C GLU A 139 1.93 -12.91 10.70
N ASP A 140 1.28 -12.23 11.64
CA ASP A 140 0.65 -10.92 11.44
C ASP A 140 1.57 -9.81 11.89
N TYR A 141 1.57 -8.73 11.13
CA TYR A 141 2.32 -7.53 11.43
C TYR A 141 1.40 -6.32 11.32
N ASN A 142 1.45 -5.47 12.33
CA ASN A 142 0.83 -4.14 12.26
C ASN A 142 1.81 -3.16 11.63
N TRP A 143 1.34 -2.32 10.73
CA TRP A 143 2.13 -1.24 10.19
C TRP A 143 1.40 0.08 10.33
N SER A 144 2.17 1.14 10.56
CA SER A 144 1.68 2.50 10.61
C SER A 144 2.50 3.42 9.71
N PHE A 145 1.83 4.44 9.20
CA PHE A 145 2.45 5.52 8.46
C PHE A 145 1.97 6.84 9.05
N THR A 146 2.91 7.66 9.52
CA THR A 146 2.63 8.86 10.29
C THR A 146 3.25 10.08 9.66
N ILE A 147 2.46 11.12 9.40
CA ILE A 147 2.95 12.46 9.09
C ILE A 147 3.30 13.15 10.41
N ILE A 148 4.56 13.52 10.57
CA ILE A 148 5.04 14.28 11.73
C ILE A 148 4.76 15.75 11.46
N CYS A 149 3.70 16.28 12.08
CA CYS A 149 3.26 17.64 11.85
C CYS A 149 4.15 18.66 12.56
N GLN A 150 4.58 18.33 13.78
CA GLN A 150 5.52 19.09 14.58
C GLN A 150 6.41 18.12 15.36
N PRO A 151 7.75 18.16 15.18
CA PRO A 151 8.66 17.22 15.85
C PRO A 151 8.56 17.24 17.38
N ASP A 152 8.31 18.42 17.94
CA ASP A 152 8.26 18.63 19.40
C ASP A 152 6.86 18.36 19.99
N GLU A 153 5.83 18.15 19.15
CA GLU A 153 4.45 17.90 19.60
C GLU A 153 3.77 16.83 18.75
N ARG A 154 4.07 15.56 19.08
CA ARG A 154 3.61 14.37 18.35
C ARG A 154 2.09 14.12 18.48
N SER A 155 1.40 14.78 19.44
CA SER A 155 -0.06 14.68 19.61
C SER A 155 -0.86 15.18 18.39
N ARG A 156 -0.22 15.91 17.50
CA ARG A 156 -0.80 16.46 16.26
C ARG A 156 -0.54 15.61 15.03
N ASP A 157 0.22 14.56 15.16
CA ASP A 157 0.56 13.67 14.07
C ASP A 157 -0.69 13.04 13.45
N ILE A 158 -0.61 12.81 12.15
CA ILE A 158 -1.67 12.15 11.40
C ILE A 158 -1.17 10.77 11.01
N THR A 159 -1.84 9.74 11.51
CA THR A 159 -1.45 8.34 11.32
C THR A 159 -2.53 7.56 10.60
N VAL A 160 -2.11 6.68 9.69
CA VAL A 160 -2.92 5.59 9.15
C VAL A 160 -2.23 4.27 9.45
N GLU A 161 -3.02 3.21 9.55
CA GLU A 161 -2.57 1.89 9.98
C GLU A 161 -3.16 0.79 9.11
N GLY A 162 -2.50 -0.34 9.08
CA GLY A 162 -2.98 -1.56 8.47
C GLY A 162 -2.30 -2.78 9.04
N TRP A 163 -2.85 -3.94 8.70
CA TRP A 163 -2.26 -5.22 9.01
C TRP A 163 -1.75 -5.90 7.74
N VAL A 164 -0.73 -6.72 7.87
CA VAL A 164 -0.26 -7.58 6.80
C VAL A 164 0.11 -8.95 7.35
N ARG A 165 -0.29 -10.02 6.63
CA ARG A 165 0.16 -11.39 6.89
C ARG A 165 0.97 -11.89 5.71
N ARG A 166 2.13 -12.46 5.99
CA ARG A 166 2.83 -13.23 4.98
C ARG A 166 2.27 -14.66 4.91
N VAL A 167 1.94 -15.10 3.71
CA VAL A 167 1.48 -16.46 3.44
C VAL A 167 2.41 -17.17 2.46
N GLU A 168 2.38 -18.48 2.43
CA GLU A 168 3.03 -19.26 1.40
C GLU A 168 1.99 -19.66 0.34
N PRO A 169 2.23 -19.36 -0.96
CA PRO A 169 1.31 -19.77 -2.00
C PRO A 169 1.32 -21.31 -2.12
N ASN A 170 0.14 -21.91 -2.27
CA ASN A 170 0.07 -23.33 -2.54
C ASN A 170 0.80 -23.68 -3.87
N ALA A 171 1.12 -24.98 -4.04
CA ALA A 171 1.89 -25.45 -5.19
C ALA A 171 1.25 -25.06 -6.55
N THR A 172 -0.09 -25.10 -6.63
CA THR A 172 -0.82 -24.74 -7.84
C THR A 172 -0.66 -23.28 -8.19
N LEU A 173 -0.86 -22.38 -7.23
CA LEU A 173 -0.68 -20.93 -7.43
C LEU A 173 0.78 -20.60 -7.74
N ASN A 174 1.73 -21.19 -7.01
CA ASN A 174 3.15 -20.97 -7.24
C ASN A 174 3.59 -21.35 -8.67
N ASN A 175 3.11 -22.50 -9.17
CA ASN A 175 3.39 -22.93 -10.53
C ASN A 175 2.77 -22.00 -11.58
N LYS A 176 1.55 -21.52 -11.37
CA LYS A 176 0.91 -20.53 -12.24
C LYS A 176 1.67 -19.21 -12.26
N LEU A 177 2.06 -18.70 -11.08
CA LEU A 177 2.80 -17.44 -10.96
C LEU A 177 4.15 -17.46 -11.68
N LYS A 178 4.87 -18.60 -11.66
CA LYS A 178 6.15 -18.76 -12.37
C LYS A 178 6.03 -18.68 -13.90
N GLN A 179 4.89 -19.04 -14.43
CA GLN A 179 4.63 -19.08 -15.89
C GLN A 179 3.85 -17.85 -16.38
N ALA A 180 3.30 -17.07 -15.48
CA ALA A 180 2.43 -15.95 -15.79
C ALA A 180 3.21 -14.69 -16.18
N SER A 181 2.70 -13.95 -17.16
CA SER A 181 3.13 -12.56 -17.39
C SER A 181 2.78 -11.68 -16.20
N PRO A 182 3.42 -10.51 -16.02
CA PRO A 182 3.08 -9.59 -14.93
C PRO A 182 1.59 -9.23 -14.88
N GLN A 183 0.94 -9.06 -16.03
CA GLN A 183 -0.50 -8.79 -16.11
C GLN A 183 -1.33 -9.97 -15.58
N GLN A 184 -0.94 -11.20 -15.94
CA GLN A 184 -1.59 -12.41 -15.44
C GLN A 184 -1.32 -12.63 -13.94
N GLN A 185 -0.14 -12.24 -13.44
CA GLN A 185 0.17 -12.30 -12.01
C GLN A 185 -0.78 -11.42 -11.19
N VAL A 186 -1.11 -10.20 -11.65
CA VAL A 186 -2.11 -9.35 -10.99
C VAL A 186 -3.43 -10.09 -10.79
N GLN A 187 -3.90 -10.78 -11.84
CA GLN A 187 -5.14 -11.55 -11.77
C GLN A 187 -5.03 -12.71 -10.77
N LEU A 188 -3.95 -13.49 -10.85
CA LEU A 188 -3.72 -14.62 -9.93
C LEU A 188 -3.62 -14.19 -8.48
N TYR A 189 -2.93 -13.08 -8.20
CA TYR A 189 -2.87 -12.51 -6.85
C TYR A 189 -4.24 -12.02 -6.38
N ALA A 190 -5.00 -11.33 -7.25
CA ALA A 190 -6.31 -10.83 -6.92
C ALA A 190 -7.33 -11.97 -6.65
N GLU A 191 -7.30 -13.04 -7.45
CA GLU A 191 -8.12 -14.25 -7.24
C GLU A 191 -7.77 -14.97 -5.93
N ALA A 192 -6.49 -14.94 -5.55
CA ALA A 192 -6.00 -15.53 -4.32
C ALA A 192 -6.09 -14.58 -3.10
N GLU A 193 -6.66 -13.39 -3.27
CA GLU A 193 -6.80 -12.36 -2.23
C GLU A 193 -5.45 -11.87 -1.66
N ILE A 194 -4.38 -11.96 -2.44
CA ILE A 194 -3.02 -11.51 -2.09
C ILE A 194 -2.88 -10.04 -2.51
N TRP A 195 -3.33 -9.15 -1.63
CA TRP A 195 -3.49 -7.72 -1.91
C TRP A 195 -2.19 -6.99 -2.23
N GLN A 196 -1.18 -7.13 -1.36
CA GLN A 196 0.07 -6.38 -1.51
C GLN A 196 0.76 -6.68 -2.84
N ASP A 197 0.81 -7.95 -3.22
CA ASP A 197 1.50 -8.38 -4.45
C ASP A 197 0.70 -8.00 -5.69
N ALA A 198 -0.65 -8.06 -5.64
CA ALA A 198 -1.50 -7.57 -6.72
C ALA A 198 -1.27 -6.08 -6.97
N LEU A 199 -1.28 -5.27 -5.89
CA LEU A 199 -1.10 -3.82 -5.98
C LEU A 199 0.33 -3.46 -6.40
N ALA A 200 1.35 -4.14 -5.83
CA ALA A 200 2.75 -3.94 -6.19
C ALA A 200 3.01 -4.21 -7.67
N THR A 201 2.46 -5.32 -8.20
CA THR A 201 2.59 -5.67 -9.61
C THR A 201 1.91 -4.63 -10.50
N LEU A 202 0.71 -4.17 -10.15
CA LEU A 202 0.01 -3.12 -10.90
C LEU A 202 0.75 -1.78 -10.88
N VAL A 203 1.34 -1.40 -9.75
CA VAL A 203 2.17 -0.20 -9.65
C VAL A 203 3.36 -0.28 -10.62
N GLN A 204 4.06 -1.41 -10.66
CA GLN A 204 5.16 -1.61 -11.61
C GLN A 204 4.70 -1.54 -13.07
N LEU A 205 3.57 -2.18 -13.40
CA LEU A 205 2.99 -2.13 -14.74
C LEU A 205 2.61 -0.70 -15.15
N ARG A 206 1.96 0.08 -14.28
CA ARG A 206 1.62 1.48 -14.56
C ARG A 206 2.86 2.35 -14.80
N ARG A 207 3.94 2.09 -14.09
CA ARG A 207 5.21 2.81 -14.29
C ARG A 207 5.86 2.48 -15.62
N ASN A 208 5.83 1.21 -16.01
CA ASN A 208 6.46 0.75 -17.25
C ASN A 208 5.60 1.08 -18.49
N TYR A 209 4.28 1.13 -18.31
CA TYR A 209 3.31 1.34 -19.39
C TYR A 209 2.24 2.37 -18.98
N PRO A 210 2.62 3.65 -18.82
CA PRO A 210 1.75 4.68 -18.22
C PRO A 210 0.49 4.98 -19.03
N ASN A 211 0.52 4.72 -20.34
CA ASN A 211 -0.58 5.00 -21.28
C ASN A 211 -1.39 3.74 -21.67
N ASP A 212 -1.16 2.62 -21.00
CA ASP A 212 -1.91 1.37 -21.29
C ASP A 212 -3.28 1.42 -20.61
N ALA A 213 -4.34 1.47 -21.42
CA ALA A 213 -5.71 1.56 -20.96
C ALA A 213 -6.18 0.31 -20.18
N ALA A 214 -5.66 -0.89 -20.51
CA ALA A 214 -6.02 -2.10 -19.80
C ALA A 214 -5.42 -2.12 -18.39
N ILE A 215 -4.19 -1.66 -18.24
CA ILE A 215 -3.52 -1.50 -16.94
C ILE A 215 -4.26 -0.43 -16.10
N ALA A 216 -4.64 0.70 -16.70
CA ALA A 216 -5.42 1.73 -16.03
C ALA A 216 -6.77 1.19 -15.54
N ALA A 217 -7.49 0.45 -16.36
CA ALA A 217 -8.78 -0.16 -15.98
C ALA A 217 -8.63 -1.20 -14.85
N ASN A 218 -7.58 -2.01 -14.86
CA ASN A 218 -7.29 -2.96 -13.78
C ASN A 218 -6.95 -2.26 -12.46
N TRP A 219 -6.21 -1.16 -12.54
CA TRP A 219 -5.89 -0.31 -11.39
C TRP A 219 -7.17 0.25 -10.74
N GLU A 220 -8.02 0.89 -11.53
CA GLU A 220 -9.30 1.43 -11.05
C GLU A 220 -10.18 0.34 -10.45
N ARG A 221 -10.26 -0.82 -11.10
CA ARG A 221 -11.03 -1.94 -10.60
C ARG A 221 -10.50 -2.50 -9.29
N LEU A 222 -9.18 -2.68 -9.16
CA LEU A 222 -8.57 -3.18 -7.94
C LEU A 222 -8.83 -2.22 -6.76
N LEU A 223 -8.60 -0.93 -6.96
CA LEU A 223 -8.85 0.07 -5.92
C LEU A 223 -10.33 0.19 -5.58
N SER A 224 -11.20 0.16 -6.59
CA SER A 224 -12.65 0.17 -6.38
C SER A 224 -13.14 -1.03 -5.57
N ALA A 225 -12.61 -2.22 -5.83
CA ALA A 225 -12.94 -3.42 -5.07
C ALA A 225 -12.59 -3.30 -3.58
N ALA A 226 -11.56 -2.52 -3.26
CA ALA A 226 -11.13 -2.22 -1.89
C ALA A 226 -11.81 -0.98 -1.27
N GLY A 227 -12.71 -0.31 -2.00
CA GLY A 227 -13.37 0.91 -1.52
C GLY A 227 -12.53 2.18 -1.66
N LEU A 228 -11.44 2.15 -2.45
CA LEU A 228 -10.47 3.24 -2.62
C LEU A 228 -10.71 4.06 -3.91
N ASN A 229 -11.97 4.22 -4.34
CA ASN A 229 -12.33 4.93 -5.57
C ASN A 229 -11.79 6.36 -5.61
N ASN A 230 -11.80 7.04 -4.47
CA ASN A 230 -11.33 8.42 -4.33
C ASN A 230 -9.82 8.58 -4.58
N ILE A 231 -9.05 7.49 -4.52
CA ILE A 231 -7.58 7.49 -4.72
C ILE A 231 -7.20 6.96 -6.11
N ALA A 232 -8.10 6.30 -6.83
CA ALA A 232 -7.80 5.60 -8.07
C ALA A 232 -7.19 6.50 -9.18
N GLN A 233 -7.49 7.80 -9.17
CA GLN A 233 -6.96 8.77 -10.15
C GLN A 233 -5.63 9.41 -9.73
N GLU A 234 -5.12 9.10 -8.55
CA GLU A 234 -3.89 9.69 -8.04
C GLU A 234 -2.63 9.10 -8.69
N SER A 235 -1.62 9.93 -8.83
CA SER A 235 -0.33 9.52 -9.38
C SER A 235 0.46 8.68 -8.39
N VAL A 236 1.18 7.67 -8.88
CA VAL A 236 2.15 6.94 -8.06
C VAL A 236 3.44 7.74 -7.96
N VAL A 237 3.86 8.04 -6.74
CA VAL A 237 5.10 8.77 -6.42
C VAL A 237 6.09 7.79 -5.80
N VAL A 238 7.30 7.77 -6.34
CA VAL A 238 8.39 6.97 -5.76
C VAL A 238 9.09 7.81 -4.70
N ILE A 239 9.21 7.27 -3.51
CA ILE A 239 10.13 7.82 -2.52
C ILE A 239 11.52 7.29 -2.93
N PRO A 240 12.47 8.15 -3.28
CA PRO A 240 13.85 7.69 -3.40
C PRO A 240 14.27 7.16 -2.02
N ALA A 241 14.87 5.99 -1.99
CA ALA A 241 15.50 5.43 -0.80
C ALA A 241 16.72 6.30 -0.43
N THR A 242 16.48 7.50 0.10
CA THR A 242 17.53 8.42 0.52
C THR A 242 17.58 8.42 2.05
N GLY A 243 18.48 7.63 2.54
CA GLY A 243 19.31 7.80 3.72
C GLY A 243 18.66 8.35 4.99
N GLY A 244 18.32 7.49 5.90
CA GLY A 244 17.89 7.79 7.24
C GLY A 244 17.46 6.55 8.02
N ASP A 245 17.79 5.38 7.51
CA ASP A 245 17.47 4.11 8.16
C ASP A 245 18.15 4.03 9.53
N ARG A 246 17.44 4.39 10.57
CA ARG A 246 17.82 4.02 11.92
C ARG A 246 17.12 2.70 12.24
N PHE A 247 17.89 1.62 12.18
CA PHE A 247 17.45 0.35 12.71
C PHE A 247 17.37 0.47 14.22
N VAL A 248 16.19 0.26 14.77
CA VAL A 248 16.05 -0.09 16.17
C VAL A 248 16.12 -1.62 16.23
N SER A 249 17.33 -2.17 16.34
CA SER A 249 17.50 -3.55 16.74
C SER A 249 17.05 -3.63 18.19
N SER A 250 15.91 -4.28 18.44
CA SER A 250 15.63 -4.83 19.75
C SER A 250 16.61 -5.98 19.95
N GLN A 251 17.73 -5.72 20.63
CA GLN A 251 18.55 -6.80 21.18
C GLN A 251 17.81 -7.42 22.37
N PRO A 252 17.90 -8.74 22.54
CA PRO A 252 17.25 -9.51 23.60
C PRO A 252 17.72 -9.13 24.99
#